data_c7fe9299d0cf931f3037dc98db964bf9
#
_entry.id   c7fe9299d0cf931f3037dc98db964bf9
#
_cell.length_a   1.000
_cell.length_b   1.000
_cell.length_c   1.000
_cell.angle_alpha   90.00
_cell.angle_beta   90.00
_cell.angle_gamma   90.00
#
_symmetry.space_group_name_H-M   'P 1'
#
loop_
_entity.id
_entity.type
_entity.pdbx_description
1 polymer ?
#
loop_
_entity_poly.entity_id
_entity_poly.type
_entity_poly.pdbx_seq_one_letter_code
_entity_poly.pdbx_strand_id
1 'polypeptide(L)'
;MRYKIKWNSKWTLCSQGGWGELFSVCPPIFYPNLPDTPKTTVFPVAKSNHVTSLLCLQSMYRTNRGTIGGYFLAGRNMVWWPIGASLFASNIGSGHFVGLAGTSAANGLAVAGFEWNALFIVLLLGWLFVPVYLTAGVITMPQYLKXRFGGQRIRLYLSVLSLFIYIFTKISVDMFSGAVFIQQALGWNIYVAVIALLIITTIYTMTGGLAALMYTDTVQTFVMISGAFILMGFAFNEVGGYQGVFDNYMNAVPKQTLSATPGLYNISASCYLPREDSFHMIRDAITSDLPWPAVILGLSVNSIWYWCSDQVIVQRCLAGKNLTHVKAGCILCGYLKLLPMFLMVMPGMISRILYPDEVACVVPEECKRICGTEVGCSNIAYPKLVVSLMPNGLRGLMLAVMLAALMSSLASIFNSSGTLFTMDIYNRLRPHASEKELLIVGRYVIAWIPVVQAAQGGQLFDYIQSITSYLAPPIGAIFLLGVFVKRVNEPGAFWGLMGGLAIGMARMIPEFIYGTGSCLFPSTCPHMICGVHYLYFATILFCLTAAIVMAVSLCTSPIADKHVTINHSGIGGSNGKDVDTAHWALHCHDY
;
A
#
# COMPACT_ATOMS: atom_id res chain seq x y z
N MET A 1 -19.56 -35.52 -32.38
CA MET A 1 -19.15 -34.35 -33.20
C MET A 1 -17.64 -34.17 -33.12
N ARG A 2 -16.94 -34.39 -34.23
CA ARG A 2 -15.48 -34.21 -34.29
C ARG A 2 -15.17 -32.75 -34.56
N TYR A 3 -14.62 -32.04 -33.60
CA TYR A 3 -14.08 -30.71 -33.84
C TYR A 3 -12.67 -30.82 -34.45
N LYS A 4 -12.53 -30.41 -35.71
CA LYS A 4 -11.24 -30.22 -36.36
C LYS A 4 -10.60 -28.93 -35.85
N ILE A 5 -9.56 -29.03 -35.04
CA ILE A 5 -8.72 -27.90 -34.63
C ILE A 5 -7.82 -27.55 -35.83
N LYS A 6 -8.08 -26.42 -36.46
CA LYS A 6 -7.21 -25.85 -37.49
C LYS A 6 -6.06 -25.14 -36.79
N TRP A 7 -4.91 -25.75 -36.74
CA TRP A 7 -3.67 -25.11 -36.32
C TRP A 7 -3.22 -24.14 -37.41
N ASN A 8 -3.08 -22.87 -37.07
CA ASN A 8 -2.59 -21.86 -38.02
C ASN A 8 -1.06 -21.95 -38.05
N SER A 9 -0.49 -22.01 -39.25
CA SER A 9 0.90 -22.34 -39.55
C SER A 9 1.96 -21.35 -39.09
N LYS A 10 1.58 -20.33 -38.28
CA LYS A 10 2.53 -19.34 -37.74
C LYS A 10 3.24 -19.76 -36.45
N TRP A 11 2.97 -20.97 -35.94
CA TRP A 11 3.53 -21.42 -34.66
C TRP A 11 4.84 -22.25 -34.80
N THR A 12 5.27 -22.55 -36.02
CA THR A 12 6.42 -23.43 -36.26
C THR A 12 7.77 -22.73 -36.18
N LEU A 13 7.84 -21.44 -35.96
CA LEU A 13 9.10 -20.68 -35.96
C LEU A 13 9.68 -20.34 -34.58
N CYS A 14 9.04 -20.78 -33.49
CA CYS A 14 9.47 -20.44 -32.13
C CYS A 14 10.22 -21.56 -31.38
N SER A 15 10.67 -22.61 -32.07
CA SER A 15 11.25 -23.77 -31.38
C SER A 15 12.79 -23.83 -31.32
N GLN A 16 13.50 -22.78 -31.75
CA GLN A 16 14.97 -22.78 -31.72
C GLN A 16 15.54 -21.46 -31.16
N GLY A 17 15.31 -21.22 -29.88
CA GLY A 17 15.95 -20.10 -29.21
C GLY A 17 15.99 -20.30 -27.71
N GLY A 18 17.13 -19.99 -27.13
CA GLY A 18 17.43 -20.27 -25.71
C GLY A 18 16.56 -19.54 -24.69
N TRP A 19 16.92 -19.68 -23.45
CA TRP A 19 16.18 -19.28 -22.21
C TRP A 19 15.47 -17.91 -22.17
N GLY A 20 15.58 -17.10 -23.23
CA GLY A 20 14.86 -15.81 -23.33
C GLY A 20 13.38 -15.92 -23.70
N GLU A 21 12.92 -17.09 -24.18
CA GLU A 21 11.56 -17.23 -24.71
C GLU A 21 10.52 -17.69 -23.68
N LEU A 22 10.94 -18.06 -22.46
CA LEU A 22 10.02 -18.56 -21.42
C LEU A 22 9.03 -17.51 -20.92
N PHE A 23 9.25 -16.24 -21.22
CA PHE A 23 8.41 -15.14 -20.74
C PHE A 23 7.50 -14.51 -21.82
N SER A 24 7.62 -14.97 -23.07
CA SER A 24 6.75 -14.46 -24.15
C SER A 24 5.44 -15.23 -24.28
N VAL A 25 5.28 -16.32 -23.53
CA VAL A 25 4.09 -17.16 -23.57
C VAL A 25 3.28 -16.96 -22.28
N CYS A 26 2.57 -15.82 -22.18
CA CYS A 26 1.27 -15.89 -21.54
C CYS A 26 0.32 -16.47 -22.58
N PRO A 27 -0.17 -17.69 -22.44
CA PRO A 27 -1.17 -18.20 -23.37
C PRO A 27 -2.36 -17.24 -23.34
N PRO A 28 -2.97 -16.97 -24.49
CA PRO A 28 -4.26 -16.27 -24.47
C PRO A 28 -5.19 -17.13 -23.61
N ILE A 29 -5.67 -16.56 -22.52
CA ILE A 29 -6.63 -17.22 -21.65
C ILE A 29 -7.88 -17.43 -22.49
N PHE A 30 -8.08 -18.65 -22.95
CA PHE A 30 -9.28 -19.01 -23.72
C PHE A 30 -10.48 -19.05 -22.77
N TYR A 31 -11.46 -18.25 -23.09
CA TYR A 31 -12.74 -18.22 -22.39
C TYR A 31 -13.74 -19.11 -23.17
N PRO A 32 -14.18 -20.25 -22.64
CA PRO A 32 -15.37 -20.88 -23.17
C PRO A 32 -16.59 -20.24 -22.47
N ASN A 33 -17.48 -19.65 -23.26
CA ASN A 33 -18.82 -19.21 -22.86
C ASN A 33 -18.93 -17.88 -22.09
N LEU A 34 -18.26 -16.79 -22.55
CA LEU A 34 -18.73 -15.46 -22.21
C LEU A 34 -19.64 -14.96 -23.35
N PRO A 35 -20.80 -14.38 -23.04
CA PRO A 35 -21.59 -13.72 -24.06
C PRO A 35 -20.83 -12.49 -24.58
N ASP A 36 -20.58 -12.48 -25.88
CA ASP A 36 -20.10 -11.37 -26.72
C ASP A 36 -19.22 -10.31 -26.02
N THR A 37 -18.03 -10.71 -25.53
CA THR A 37 -16.98 -9.73 -25.24
C THR A 37 -16.35 -9.34 -26.60
N PRO A 38 -16.44 -8.09 -27.02
CA PRO A 38 -15.86 -7.72 -28.30
C PRO A 38 -14.33 -7.86 -28.28
N LYS A 39 -13.79 -8.35 -29.37
CA LYS A 39 -12.36 -8.63 -29.60
C LYS A 39 -11.42 -7.43 -29.35
N THR A 40 -11.98 -6.26 -29.13
CA THR A 40 -11.25 -5.00 -28.92
C THR A 40 -10.76 -4.79 -27.49
N THR A 41 -11.26 -5.55 -26.50
CA THR A 41 -10.88 -5.35 -25.09
C THR A 41 -9.50 -5.93 -24.75
N VAL A 42 -9.00 -6.88 -25.53
CA VAL A 42 -7.71 -7.56 -25.23
C VAL A 42 -6.50 -6.75 -25.72
N PHE A 43 -6.67 -5.91 -26.74
CA PHE A 43 -5.57 -5.19 -27.39
C PHE A 43 -4.80 -4.21 -26.49
N PRO A 44 -5.45 -3.32 -25.70
CA PRO A 44 -4.70 -2.38 -24.85
C PRO A 44 -3.96 -3.07 -23.70
N VAL A 45 -4.56 -4.10 -23.10
CA VAL A 45 -3.94 -4.88 -22.01
C VAL A 45 -2.70 -5.60 -22.52
N ALA A 46 -2.79 -6.26 -23.67
CA ALA A 46 -1.68 -6.98 -24.27
C ALA A 46 -0.52 -6.02 -24.61
N LYS A 47 -0.82 -4.85 -25.19
CA LYS A 47 0.20 -3.88 -25.58
C LYS A 47 0.88 -3.23 -24.39
N SER A 48 0.14 -2.91 -23.33
CA SER A 48 0.70 -2.39 -22.07
C SER A 48 1.61 -3.42 -21.41
N ASN A 49 1.18 -4.67 -21.36
CA ASN A 49 1.97 -5.76 -20.77
C ASN A 49 3.26 -6.02 -21.56
N HIS A 50 3.25 -5.88 -22.90
CA HIS A 50 4.46 -6.02 -23.73
C HIS A 50 5.49 -4.93 -23.42
N VAL A 51 5.06 -3.68 -23.30
CA VAL A 51 5.97 -2.55 -22.97
C VAL A 51 6.56 -2.76 -21.57
N THR A 52 5.73 -3.13 -20.61
CA THR A 52 6.18 -3.42 -19.23
C THR A 52 7.18 -4.58 -19.21
N SER A 53 6.90 -5.65 -19.94
CA SER A 53 7.79 -6.82 -20.04
C SER A 53 9.13 -6.46 -20.70
N LEU A 54 9.12 -5.68 -21.77
CA LEU A 54 10.34 -5.26 -22.47
C LEU A 54 11.22 -4.36 -21.57
N LEU A 55 10.61 -3.42 -20.85
CA LEU A 55 11.34 -2.54 -19.94
C LEU A 55 11.88 -3.33 -18.74
N CYS A 56 11.11 -4.30 -18.24
CA CYS A 56 11.56 -5.20 -17.20
C CYS A 56 12.79 -6.00 -17.67
N LEU A 57 12.72 -6.61 -18.85
CA LEU A 57 13.83 -7.37 -19.43
C LEU A 57 15.06 -6.50 -19.66
N GLN A 58 14.90 -5.30 -20.20
CA GLN A 58 16.00 -4.36 -20.42
C GLN A 58 16.64 -3.90 -19.10
N SER A 59 15.82 -3.60 -18.10
CA SER A 59 16.28 -3.25 -16.75
C SER A 59 17.00 -4.42 -16.09
N MET A 60 16.45 -5.62 -16.23
CA MET A 60 17.06 -6.86 -15.72
C MET A 60 18.42 -7.15 -16.36
N TYR A 61 18.57 -6.88 -17.66
CA TYR A 61 19.83 -7.09 -18.40
C TYR A 61 20.93 -6.12 -17.93
N ARG A 62 20.57 -4.86 -17.65
CA ARG A 62 21.53 -3.79 -17.28
C ARG A 62 21.96 -3.82 -15.82
N THR A 63 21.20 -4.47 -14.92
CA THR A 63 21.46 -4.44 -13.48
C THR A 63 22.25 -5.68 -13.04
N ASN A 64 23.31 -5.47 -12.27
CA ASN A 64 24.05 -6.57 -11.67
C ASN A 64 23.25 -7.15 -10.47
N ARG A 65 22.52 -8.24 -10.70
CA ARG A 65 21.67 -8.91 -9.70
C ARG A 65 22.38 -10.06 -9.00
N GLY A 66 23.69 -10.17 -9.19
CA GLY A 66 24.51 -11.21 -8.54
C GLY A 66 25.00 -10.82 -7.15
N THR A 67 24.78 -9.59 -6.73
CA THR A 67 25.17 -9.06 -5.41
C THR A 67 23.95 -8.63 -4.60
N ILE A 68 24.07 -8.64 -3.27
CA ILE A 68 23.03 -8.19 -2.34
C ILE A 68 22.63 -6.74 -2.65
N GLY A 69 23.63 -5.85 -2.79
CA GLY A 69 23.38 -4.44 -3.12
C GLY A 69 22.69 -4.24 -4.46
N GLY A 70 23.07 -5.05 -5.46
CA GLY A 70 22.46 -5.00 -6.80
C GLY A 70 20.99 -5.46 -6.81
N TYR A 71 20.70 -6.53 -6.09
CA TYR A 71 19.35 -7.14 -6.07
C TYR A 71 18.38 -6.37 -5.16
N PHE A 72 18.79 -6.05 -3.90
CA PHE A 72 17.90 -5.44 -2.90
C PHE A 72 17.95 -3.91 -2.88
N LEU A 73 19.02 -3.26 -3.38
CA LEU A 73 19.15 -1.80 -3.41
C LEU A 73 19.39 -1.23 -4.81
N ALA A 74 19.14 -2.01 -5.86
CA ALA A 74 19.28 -1.55 -7.25
C ALA A 74 20.68 -0.98 -7.56
N GLY A 75 21.72 -1.43 -6.84
CA GLY A 75 23.08 -0.93 -6.96
C GLY A 75 23.28 0.51 -6.52
N ARG A 76 22.31 1.12 -5.85
CA ARG A 76 22.30 2.52 -5.42
C ARG A 76 22.59 3.49 -6.58
N ASN A 77 21.91 3.29 -7.71
CA ASN A 77 22.17 4.08 -8.92
C ASN A 77 20.87 4.66 -9.52
N MET A 78 19.80 4.72 -8.72
CA MET A 78 18.51 5.21 -9.19
C MET A 78 18.47 6.73 -9.23
N VAL A 79 17.93 7.27 -10.33
CA VAL A 79 17.71 8.72 -10.52
C VAL A 79 16.34 9.13 -9.96
N TRP A 80 16.05 10.43 -9.94
CA TRP A 80 14.90 11.00 -9.21
C TRP A 80 13.53 10.54 -9.72
N TRP A 81 13.36 10.39 -11.04
CA TRP A 81 12.03 10.08 -11.59
C TRP A 81 11.58 8.62 -11.32
N PRO A 82 12.43 7.57 -11.40
CA PRO A 82 11.96 6.26 -10.94
C PRO A 82 11.75 6.19 -9.43
N ILE A 83 12.53 6.95 -8.64
CA ILE A 83 12.32 7.01 -7.20
C ILE A 83 10.94 7.58 -6.90
N GLY A 84 10.62 8.76 -7.46
CA GLY A 84 9.34 9.41 -7.19
C GLY A 84 8.13 8.62 -7.69
N ALA A 85 8.23 8.08 -8.91
CA ALA A 85 7.19 7.24 -9.49
C ALA A 85 6.99 5.95 -8.68
N SER A 86 8.08 5.29 -8.28
CA SER A 86 8.02 4.05 -7.50
C SER A 86 7.50 4.30 -6.08
N LEU A 87 7.85 5.44 -5.45
CA LEU A 87 7.27 5.85 -4.15
C LEU A 87 5.75 6.00 -4.26
N PHE A 88 5.28 6.62 -5.34
CA PHE A 88 3.84 6.79 -5.60
C PHE A 88 3.17 5.45 -5.88
N ALA A 89 3.68 4.67 -6.84
CA ALA A 89 3.06 3.42 -7.28
C ALA A 89 3.06 2.33 -6.20
N SER A 90 4.10 2.28 -5.34
CA SER A 90 4.16 1.31 -4.24
C SER A 90 3.18 1.65 -3.10
N ASN A 91 2.72 2.89 -3.03
CA ASN A 91 1.70 3.32 -2.08
C ASN A 91 0.29 3.22 -2.67
N ILE A 92 0.09 3.71 -3.91
CA ILE A 92 -1.22 3.69 -4.58
C ILE A 92 -1.46 2.30 -5.17
N GLY A 93 -1.93 1.40 -4.32
CA GLY A 93 -2.34 0.05 -4.71
C GLY A 93 -3.81 -0.05 -5.11
N SER A 94 -4.27 -1.26 -5.37
CA SER A 94 -5.69 -1.54 -5.66
C SER A 94 -6.61 -1.11 -4.51
N GLY A 95 -6.10 -1.14 -3.27
CA GLY A 95 -6.82 -0.68 -2.09
C GLY A 95 -7.23 0.79 -2.16
N HIS A 96 -6.51 1.63 -2.88
CA HIS A 96 -6.89 3.03 -3.08
C HIS A 96 -8.04 3.15 -4.08
N PHE A 97 -7.97 2.44 -5.20
CA PHE A 97 -9.02 2.47 -6.22
C PHE A 97 -10.34 1.86 -5.73
N VAL A 98 -10.26 0.86 -4.87
CA VAL A 98 -11.44 0.17 -4.33
C VAL A 98 -11.84 0.78 -2.97
N GLY A 99 -10.92 0.80 -2.01
CA GLY A 99 -11.19 1.21 -0.64
C GLY A 99 -11.39 2.72 -0.48
N LEU A 100 -10.42 3.53 -0.96
CA LEU A 100 -10.53 5.00 -0.83
C LEU A 100 -11.75 5.54 -1.58
N ALA A 101 -12.01 5.05 -2.80
CA ALA A 101 -13.19 5.43 -3.57
C ALA A 101 -14.49 4.91 -2.93
N GLY A 102 -14.45 3.72 -2.32
CA GLY A 102 -15.60 3.17 -1.60
C GLY A 102 -15.93 4.00 -0.35
N THR A 103 -14.91 4.36 0.43
CA THR A 103 -15.09 5.22 1.61
C THR A 103 -15.59 6.61 1.20
N SER A 104 -15.09 7.17 0.09
CA SER A 104 -15.58 8.48 -0.40
C SER A 104 -17.02 8.40 -0.89
N ALA A 105 -17.42 7.29 -1.50
CA ALA A 105 -18.81 7.07 -1.92
C ALA A 105 -19.75 7.06 -0.71
N ALA A 106 -19.31 6.51 0.42
CA ALA A 106 -20.09 6.47 1.66
C ALA A 106 -20.06 7.80 2.42
N ASN A 107 -18.86 8.37 2.60
CA ASN A 107 -18.60 9.42 3.58
C ASN A 107 -18.22 10.77 2.95
N GLY A 108 -17.96 10.84 1.64
CA GLY A 108 -17.65 12.12 0.98
C GLY A 108 -16.15 12.45 0.93
N LEU A 109 -15.83 13.75 0.89
CA LEU A 109 -14.54 14.28 0.45
C LEU A 109 -13.41 14.17 1.49
N ALA A 110 -13.72 14.14 2.79
CA ALA A 110 -12.73 14.24 3.88
C ALA A 110 -11.66 13.13 3.82
N VAL A 111 -11.99 11.98 3.24
CA VAL A 111 -11.05 10.85 3.09
C VAL A 111 -9.81 11.23 2.26
N ALA A 112 -9.88 12.27 1.42
CA ALA A 112 -8.72 12.81 0.69
C ALA A 112 -7.61 13.31 1.64
N GLY A 113 -7.96 13.63 2.88
CA GLY A 113 -7.01 14.04 3.92
C GLY A 113 -5.90 13.00 4.16
N PHE A 114 -6.19 11.71 3.96
CA PHE A 114 -5.18 10.64 4.05
C PHE A 114 -4.05 10.85 3.04
N GLU A 115 -4.39 11.20 1.81
CA GLU A 115 -3.42 11.39 0.74
C GLU A 115 -2.68 12.73 0.87
N TRP A 116 -3.38 13.79 1.26
CA TRP A 116 -2.80 15.12 1.41
C TRP A 116 -1.87 15.21 2.63
N ASN A 117 -2.16 14.51 3.73
CA ASN A 117 -1.25 14.38 4.86
C ASN A 117 0.08 13.73 4.43
N ALA A 118 0.00 12.70 3.60
CA ALA A 118 1.18 11.96 3.11
C ALA A 118 2.15 12.86 2.33
N LEU A 119 1.65 13.90 1.63
CA LEU A 119 2.49 14.84 0.89
C LEU A 119 3.54 15.49 1.81
N PHE A 120 3.12 15.98 2.98
CA PHE A 120 4.03 16.65 3.93
C PHE A 120 5.02 15.65 4.53
N ILE A 121 4.56 14.44 4.85
CA ILE A 121 5.41 13.43 5.50
C ILE A 121 6.44 12.85 4.51
N VAL A 122 6.13 12.75 3.21
CA VAL A 122 7.12 12.30 2.22
C VAL A 122 8.24 13.34 2.02
N LEU A 123 7.94 14.63 2.20
CA LEU A 123 8.98 15.66 2.24
C LEU A 123 9.85 15.51 3.50
N LEU A 124 9.20 15.29 4.66
CA LEU A 124 9.89 15.03 5.92
C LEU A 124 10.87 13.83 5.78
N LEU A 125 10.43 12.74 5.11
CA LEU A 125 11.29 11.60 4.79
C LEU A 125 12.55 12.06 4.05
N GLY A 126 12.41 12.81 2.96
CA GLY A 126 13.53 13.23 2.09
C GLY A 126 14.50 14.19 2.75
N TRP A 127 14.01 15.04 3.68
CA TRP A 127 14.84 16.09 4.29
C TRP A 127 15.41 15.73 5.65
N LEU A 128 14.70 14.93 6.46
CA LEU A 128 15.12 14.63 7.82
C LEU A 128 15.60 13.18 7.99
N PHE A 129 14.89 12.20 7.44
CA PHE A 129 15.19 10.79 7.73
C PHE A 129 16.21 10.18 6.76
N VAL A 130 16.04 10.38 5.45
CA VAL A 130 16.92 9.76 4.44
C VAL A 130 18.39 10.18 4.60
N PRO A 131 18.74 11.45 4.89
CA PRO A 131 20.15 11.80 5.14
C PRO A 131 20.78 10.93 6.23
N VAL A 132 20.05 10.69 7.33
CA VAL A 132 20.52 9.84 8.45
C VAL A 132 20.71 8.39 8.00
N TYR A 133 19.76 7.84 7.25
CA TYR A 133 19.80 6.44 6.79
C TYR A 133 20.91 6.19 5.77
N LEU A 134 21.13 7.15 4.85
CA LEU A 134 22.22 7.05 3.87
C LEU A 134 23.58 7.12 4.55
N THR A 135 23.75 8.00 5.53
CA THR A 135 24.98 8.12 6.33
C THR A 135 25.24 6.84 7.12
N ALA A 136 24.17 6.22 7.67
CA ALA A 136 24.29 4.96 8.41
C ALA A 136 24.61 3.75 7.50
N GLY A 137 24.45 3.87 6.18
CA GLY A 137 24.82 2.83 5.21
C GLY A 137 23.95 1.57 5.25
N VAL A 138 22.79 1.63 5.87
CA VAL A 138 21.93 0.45 6.14
C VAL A 138 21.22 -0.07 4.90
N ILE A 139 20.81 -1.34 4.95
CA ILE A 139 19.99 -2.01 3.94
C ILE A 139 18.53 -2.11 4.42
N THR A 140 18.35 -2.36 5.73
CA THR A 140 17.01 -2.53 6.31
C THR A 140 16.77 -1.54 7.44
N MET A 141 15.52 -1.21 7.69
CA MET A 141 15.13 -0.29 8.77
C MET A 141 15.41 -0.87 10.16
N PRO A 142 15.15 -2.16 10.44
CA PRO A 142 15.59 -2.76 11.70
C PRO A 142 17.11 -2.72 11.89
N GLN A 143 17.90 -2.81 10.81
CA GLN A 143 19.36 -2.67 10.88
C GLN A 143 19.78 -1.26 11.32
N TYR A 144 19.05 -0.21 10.89
CA TYR A 144 19.29 1.16 11.35
C TYR A 144 19.14 1.24 12.88
N LEU A 145 18.10 0.68 13.45
CA LEU A 145 17.90 0.71 14.91
C LEU A 145 18.98 -0.09 15.65
N LYS A 146 19.50 -1.15 15.04
CA LYS A 146 20.69 -1.82 15.57
C LYS A 146 21.92 -0.89 15.56
N UNK A 147 21.99 -0.20 14.55
CA UNK A 147 23.00 0.65 14.47
C UNK A 147 22.91 1.73 15.37
N ARG A 148 21.78 2.26 15.65
CA ARG A 148 21.49 3.40 16.54
C ARG A 148 21.53 3.05 18.03
N PHE A 149 20.96 1.94 18.42
CA PHE A 149 20.82 1.55 19.83
C PHE A 149 21.79 0.46 20.30
N GLY A 150 22.45 -0.25 19.40
CA GLY A 150 23.44 -1.27 19.73
C GLY A 150 22.89 -2.66 20.01
N GLY A 151 21.57 -2.83 20.20
CA GLY A 151 20.97 -4.11 20.56
C GLY A 151 20.46 -4.92 19.38
N GLN A 152 20.46 -6.25 19.53
CA GLN A 152 19.91 -7.18 18.52
C GLN A 152 18.42 -7.44 18.70
N ARG A 153 17.89 -7.23 19.91
CA ARG A 153 16.49 -7.56 20.26
C ARG A 153 15.50 -6.74 19.43
N ILE A 154 15.75 -5.42 19.32
CA ILE A 154 14.90 -4.48 18.57
C ILE A 154 14.88 -4.86 17.07
N ARG A 155 16.06 -5.20 16.52
CA ARG A 155 16.19 -5.60 15.12
C ARG A 155 15.30 -6.81 14.80
N LEU A 156 15.43 -7.90 15.60
CA LEU A 156 14.65 -9.11 15.41
C LEU A 156 13.15 -8.87 15.58
N TYR A 157 12.78 -8.16 16.67
CA TYR A 157 11.37 -7.85 16.98
C TYR A 157 10.72 -7.10 15.79
N LEU A 158 11.36 -6.03 15.31
CA LEU A 158 10.79 -5.23 14.23
C LEU A 158 10.71 -6.00 12.91
N SER A 159 11.70 -6.84 12.62
CA SER A 159 11.66 -7.65 11.39
C SER A 159 10.49 -8.62 11.41
N VAL A 160 10.26 -9.29 12.55
CA VAL A 160 9.13 -10.23 12.70
C VAL A 160 7.79 -9.48 12.64
N LEU A 161 7.67 -8.36 13.38
CA LEU A 161 6.44 -7.56 13.40
C LEU A 161 6.12 -6.98 12.02
N SER A 162 7.14 -6.46 11.30
CA SER A 162 6.94 -5.94 9.94
C SER A 162 6.47 -7.03 8.97
N LEU A 163 7.06 -8.23 9.04
CA LEU A 163 6.62 -9.36 8.21
C LEU A 163 5.18 -9.74 8.53
N PHE A 164 4.81 -9.76 9.81
CA PHE A 164 3.43 -10.03 10.24
C PHE A 164 2.47 -9.00 9.63
N ILE A 165 2.78 -7.69 9.77
CA ILE A 165 1.95 -6.60 9.22
C ILE A 165 1.85 -6.75 7.68
N TYR A 166 2.95 -7.05 7.00
CA TYR A 166 2.94 -7.19 5.54
C TYR A 166 2.02 -8.33 5.09
N ILE A 167 2.15 -9.50 5.70
CA ILE A 167 1.38 -10.69 5.31
C ILE A 167 -0.10 -10.51 5.65
N PHE A 168 -0.42 -10.16 6.90
CA PHE A 168 -1.80 -10.18 7.39
C PHE A 168 -2.59 -8.90 7.12
N THR A 169 -1.93 -7.79 6.78
CA THR A 169 -2.65 -6.55 6.42
C THR A 169 -2.42 -6.15 4.97
N LYS A 170 -1.19 -5.76 4.60
CA LYS A 170 -0.94 -5.12 3.30
C LYS A 170 -1.26 -6.06 2.12
N ILE A 171 -0.74 -7.30 2.14
CA ILE A 171 -0.95 -8.24 1.03
C ILE A 171 -2.43 -8.66 0.97
N SER A 172 -3.04 -8.99 2.11
CA SER A 172 -4.46 -9.42 2.17
C SER A 172 -5.39 -8.37 1.56
N VAL A 173 -5.16 -7.11 1.89
CA VAL A 173 -5.98 -6.00 1.43
C VAL A 173 -5.81 -5.76 -0.07
N ASP A 174 -4.58 -5.72 -0.56
CA ASP A 174 -4.32 -5.53 -1.99
C ASP A 174 -4.91 -6.69 -2.80
N MET A 175 -4.79 -7.92 -2.31
CA MET A 175 -5.35 -9.11 -2.98
C MET A 175 -6.88 -9.05 -3.02
N PHE A 176 -7.53 -8.72 -1.89
CA PHE A 176 -8.99 -8.63 -1.81
C PHE A 176 -9.52 -7.55 -2.78
N SER A 177 -8.94 -6.34 -2.74
CA SER A 177 -9.41 -5.24 -3.60
C SER A 177 -9.17 -5.53 -5.08
N GLY A 178 -8.04 -6.15 -5.42
CA GLY A 178 -7.77 -6.60 -6.80
C GLY A 178 -8.77 -7.66 -7.26
N ALA A 179 -9.10 -8.61 -6.38
CA ALA A 179 -10.03 -9.69 -6.68
C ALA A 179 -11.47 -9.17 -6.85
N VAL A 180 -11.91 -8.21 -6.02
CA VAL A 180 -13.22 -7.55 -6.16
C VAL A 180 -13.32 -6.86 -7.53
N PHE A 181 -12.26 -6.17 -7.95
CA PHE A 181 -12.26 -5.52 -9.27
C PHE A 181 -12.32 -6.55 -10.41
N ILE A 182 -11.54 -7.62 -10.33
CA ILE A 182 -11.54 -8.68 -11.37
C ILE A 182 -12.90 -9.37 -11.42
N GLN A 183 -13.50 -9.64 -10.27
CA GLN A 183 -14.84 -10.24 -10.18
C GLN A 183 -15.87 -9.33 -10.87
N GLN A 184 -15.86 -8.02 -10.60
CA GLN A 184 -16.80 -7.08 -11.19
C GLN A 184 -16.57 -6.88 -12.70
N ALA A 185 -15.29 -6.88 -13.13
CA ALA A 185 -14.93 -6.60 -14.52
C ALA A 185 -15.03 -7.84 -15.43
N LEU A 186 -14.68 -9.02 -14.94
CA LEU A 186 -14.56 -10.25 -15.74
C LEU A 186 -15.52 -11.38 -15.28
N GLY A 187 -16.17 -11.25 -14.15
CA GLY A 187 -17.07 -12.28 -13.61
C GLY A 187 -16.33 -13.52 -13.08
N TRP A 188 -15.01 -13.44 -12.83
CA TRP A 188 -14.24 -14.57 -12.34
C TRP A 188 -14.51 -14.86 -10.86
N ASN A 189 -14.37 -16.13 -10.48
CA ASN A 189 -14.36 -16.52 -9.08
C ASN A 189 -13.20 -15.84 -8.36
N ILE A 190 -13.46 -15.26 -7.19
CA ILE A 190 -12.52 -14.45 -6.43
C ILE A 190 -11.23 -15.24 -6.08
N TYR A 191 -11.35 -16.54 -5.77
CA TYR A 191 -10.20 -17.38 -5.41
C TYR A 191 -9.27 -17.62 -6.62
N VAL A 192 -9.85 -17.85 -7.81
CA VAL A 192 -9.08 -18.04 -9.05
C VAL A 192 -8.32 -16.76 -9.39
N ALA A 193 -8.96 -15.61 -9.26
CA ALA A 193 -8.33 -14.30 -9.49
C ALA A 193 -7.14 -14.09 -8.54
N VAL A 194 -7.33 -14.34 -7.24
CA VAL A 194 -6.27 -14.20 -6.21
C VAL A 194 -5.07 -15.10 -6.54
N ILE A 195 -5.30 -16.38 -6.82
CA ILE A 195 -4.22 -17.34 -7.10
C ILE A 195 -3.43 -16.93 -8.35
N ALA A 196 -4.13 -16.55 -9.42
CA ALA A 196 -3.49 -16.10 -10.67
C ALA A 196 -2.60 -14.87 -10.44
N LEU A 197 -3.12 -13.88 -9.70
CA LEU A 197 -2.38 -12.65 -9.36
C LEU A 197 -1.14 -12.94 -8.53
N LEU A 198 -1.27 -13.81 -7.52
CA LEU A 198 -0.15 -14.19 -6.64
C LEU A 198 0.97 -14.87 -7.45
N ILE A 199 0.63 -15.80 -8.34
CA ILE A 199 1.61 -16.51 -9.17
C ILE A 199 2.36 -15.51 -10.07
N ILE A 200 1.63 -14.65 -10.78
CA ILE A 200 2.23 -13.68 -11.72
C ILE A 200 3.16 -12.72 -10.97
N THR A 201 2.68 -12.15 -9.85
CA THR A 201 3.45 -11.19 -9.06
C THR A 201 4.71 -11.84 -8.47
N THR A 202 4.60 -13.08 -7.99
CA THR A 202 5.72 -13.82 -7.41
C THR A 202 6.84 -14.03 -8.45
N ILE A 203 6.49 -14.54 -9.63
CA ILE A 203 7.48 -14.81 -10.71
C ILE A 203 8.19 -13.51 -11.08
N TYR A 204 7.42 -12.43 -11.29
CA TYR A 204 7.93 -11.12 -11.65
C TYR A 204 8.90 -10.55 -10.60
N THR A 205 8.54 -10.64 -9.31
CA THR A 205 9.35 -10.09 -8.21
C THR A 205 10.63 -10.90 -8.00
N MET A 206 10.54 -12.24 -8.04
CA MET A 206 11.69 -13.13 -7.85
C MET A 206 12.78 -12.90 -8.91
N THR A 207 12.37 -12.68 -10.15
CA THR A 207 13.31 -12.54 -11.27
C THR A 207 13.87 -11.13 -11.40
N GLY A 208 13.07 -10.11 -11.05
CA GLY A 208 13.35 -8.69 -11.34
C GLY A 208 14.34 -8.00 -10.39
N GLY A 209 14.15 -8.16 -9.09
CA GLY A 209 14.86 -7.37 -8.06
C GLY A 209 14.43 -5.91 -8.08
N LEU A 210 14.95 -5.10 -7.13
CA LEU A 210 14.46 -3.74 -6.88
C LEU A 210 14.61 -2.80 -8.10
N ALA A 211 15.69 -2.93 -8.87
CA ALA A 211 15.90 -2.04 -10.05
C ALA A 211 14.79 -2.24 -11.09
N ALA A 212 14.48 -3.50 -11.42
CA ALA A 212 13.40 -3.80 -12.37
C ALA A 212 12.05 -3.30 -11.84
N LEU A 213 11.79 -3.51 -10.53
CA LEU A 213 10.56 -3.03 -9.90
C LEU A 213 10.40 -1.52 -10.05
N MET A 214 11.45 -0.74 -9.76
CA MET A 214 11.36 0.73 -9.81
C MET A 214 11.12 1.26 -11.24
N TYR A 215 11.69 0.64 -12.26
CA TYR A 215 11.43 1.04 -13.65
C TYR A 215 10.03 0.62 -14.12
N THR A 216 9.56 -0.58 -13.74
CA THR A 216 8.19 -1.01 -14.07
C THR A 216 7.16 -0.17 -13.31
N ASP A 217 7.43 0.18 -12.04
CA ASP A 217 6.59 1.10 -11.26
C ASP A 217 6.41 2.44 -11.98
N THR A 218 7.44 2.93 -12.67
CA THR A 218 7.35 4.19 -13.42
C THR A 218 6.35 4.07 -14.58
N VAL A 219 6.42 2.99 -15.34
CA VAL A 219 5.46 2.74 -16.43
C VAL A 219 4.06 2.55 -15.87
N GLN A 220 3.94 1.80 -14.79
CA GLN A 220 2.67 1.56 -14.11
C GLN A 220 2.07 2.87 -13.59
N THR A 221 2.88 3.77 -13.02
CA THR A 221 2.45 5.12 -12.60
C THR A 221 1.84 5.88 -13.78
N PHE A 222 2.52 5.87 -14.92
CA PHE A 222 2.02 6.56 -16.12
C PHE A 222 0.68 5.98 -16.58
N VAL A 223 0.57 4.64 -16.63
CA VAL A 223 -0.67 3.94 -17.03
C VAL A 223 -1.81 4.26 -16.05
N MET A 224 -1.52 4.19 -14.73
CA MET A 224 -2.51 4.47 -13.68
C MET A 224 -3.05 5.89 -13.80
N ILE A 225 -2.16 6.88 -13.90
CA ILE A 225 -2.55 8.29 -13.95
C ILE A 225 -3.34 8.57 -15.23
N SER A 226 -2.86 8.10 -16.39
CA SER A 226 -3.52 8.34 -17.69
C SER A 226 -4.92 7.73 -17.72
N GLY A 227 -5.06 6.47 -17.30
CA GLY A 227 -6.36 5.79 -17.29
C GLY A 227 -7.34 6.44 -16.31
N ALA A 228 -6.87 6.80 -15.12
CA ALA A 228 -7.71 7.45 -14.11
C ALA A 228 -8.18 8.85 -14.56
N PHE A 229 -7.33 9.62 -15.26
CA PHE A 229 -7.74 10.91 -15.86
C PHE A 229 -8.83 10.71 -16.91
N ILE A 230 -8.72 9.68 -17.74
CA ILE A 230 -9.74 9.37 -18.76
C ILE A 230 -11.08 9.03 -18.07
N LEU A 231 -11.06 8.16 -17.04
CA LEU A 231 -12.28 7.83 -16.29
C LEU A 231 -12.87 9.08 -15.62
N MET A 232 -12.01 9.90 -14.99
CA MET A 232 -12.43 11.15 -14.36
C MET A 232 -13.17 12.06 -15.36
N GLY A 233 -12.62 12.21 -16.58
CA GLY A 233 -13.25 13.00 -17.64
C GLY A 233 -14.65 12.50 -17.99
N PHE A 234 -14.81 11.19 -18.19
CA PHE A 234 -16.12 10.59 -18.45
C PHE A 234 -17.07 10.78 -17.27
N ALA A 235 -16.59 10.55 -16.06
CA ALA A 235 -17.41 10.63 -14.84
C ALA A 235 -17.93 12.06 -14.60
N PHE A 236 -17.06 13.06 -14.70
CA PHE A 236 -17.47 14.47 -14.53
C PHE A 236 -18.42 14.92 -15.63
N ASN A 237 -18.18 14.49 -16.88
CA ASN A 237 -19.08 14.83 -17.99
C ASN A 237 -20.49 14.29 -17.74
N GLU A 238 -20.63 13.07 -17.19
CA GLU A 238 -21.92 12.42 -16.97
C GLU A 238 -22.76 13.12 -15.92
N VAL A 239 -22.12 13.67 -14.86
CA VAL A 239 -22.85 14.34 -13.75
C VAL A 239 -22.98 15.86 -13.93
N GLY A 240 -22.42 16.44 -14.99
CA GLY A 240 -22.48 17.89 -15.22
C GLY A 240 -21.36 18.67 -14.54
N GLY A 241 -20.18 18.08 -14.40
CA GLY A 241 -19.01 18.74 -13.81
C GLY A 241 -19.01 18.75 -12.29
N TYR A 242 -18.16 19.58 -11.70
CA TYR A 242 -18.02 19.71 -10.24
C TYR A 242 -19.33 20.17 -9.59
N GLN A 243 -20.00 21.15 -10.20
CA GLN A 243 -21.29 21.64 -9.67
C GLN A 243 -22.34 20.53 -9.63
N GLY A 244 -22.38 19.68 -10.67
CA GLY A 244 -23.27 18.53 -10.70
C GLY A 244 -23.00 17.51 -9.60
N VAL A 245 -21.73 17.31 -9.22
CA VAL A 245 -21.38 16.45 -8.08
C VAL A 245 -21.96 17.06 -6.79
N PHE A 246 -21.76 18.36 -6.59
CA PHE A 246 -22.21 19.08 -5.40
C PHE A 246 -23.75 19.03 -5.27
N ASP A 247 -24.48 19.31 -6.34
CA ASP A 247 -25.93 19.39 -6.34
C ASP A 247 -26.62 18.03 -6.20
N ASN A 248 -26.03 16.97 -6.75
CA ASN A 248 -26.67 15.66 -6.83
C ASN A 248 -26.25 14.68 -5.73
N TYR A 249 -25.09 14.86 -5.09
CA TYR A 249 -24.57 13.88 -4.12
C TYR A 249 -25.52 13.77 -2.91
N MET A 250 -26.03 14.90 -2.40
CA MET A 250 -26.91 14.89 -1.23
C MET A 250 -28.26 14.22 -1.52
N ASN A 251 -28.64 14.12 -2.80
CA ASN A 251 -29.88 13.45 -3.25
C ASN A 251 -29.66 11.98 -3.65
N ALA A 252 -28.43 11.47 -3.53
CA ALA A 252 -28.07 10.10 -3.94
C ALA A 252 -28.46 9.07 -2.88
N VAL A 253 -29.78 8.81 -2.76
CA VAL A 253 -30.37 7.93 -1.76
C VAL A 253 -30.88 6.64 -2.46
N PRO A 254 -30.59 5.46 -1.92
CA PRO A 254 -31.04 4.20 -2.54
C PRO A 254 -32.55 4.03 -2.42
N LYS A 255 -33.23 3.88 -3.57
CA LYS A 255 -34.70 3.76 -3.66
C LYS A 255 -35.18 2.43 -3.06
N GLN A 256 -34.41 1.36 -3.19
CA GLN A 256 -34.75 0.04 -2.64
C GLN A 256 -34.83 0.07 -1.12
N THR A 257 -33.97 0.83 -0.46
CA THR A 257 -34.02 1.01 1.00
C THR A 257 -35.31 1.74 1.42
N LEU A 258 -35.75 2.73 0.63
CA LEU A 258 -36.97 3.49 0.89
C LEU A 258 -38.23 2.66 0.68
N SER A 259 -38.18 1.69 -0.25
CA SER A 259 -39.34 0.82 -0.57
C SER A 259 -39.36 -0.47 0.27
N ALA A 260 -38.32 -0.73 1.08
CA ALA A 260 -38.31 -1.89 1.97
C ALA A 260 -39.51 -1.87 2.92
N THR A 261 -40.18 -2.99 3.06
CA THR A 261 -41.44 -3.12 3.84
C THR A 261 -41.23 -2.61 5.28
N PRO A 262 -42.04 -1.65 5.71
CA PRO A 262 -41.95 -1.14 7.08
C PRO A 262 -42.14 -2.29 8.09
N GLY A 263 -41.14 -2.50 8.95
CA GLY A 263 -41.23 -3.49 10.02
C GLY A 263 -40.25 -4.66 9.95
N LEU A 264 -39.62 -4.93 8.78
CA LEU A 264 -38.64 -6.01 8.68
C LEU A 264 -37.27 -5.56 9.20
N TYR A 265 -36.86 -4.34 8.86
CA TYR A 265 -35.60 -3.74 9.35
C TYR A 265 -35.84 -2.30 9.80
N ASN A 266 -35.43 -1.97 11.01
CA ASN A 266 -35.45 -0.59 11.50
C ASN A 266 -34.14 0.11 11.10
N ILE A 267 -34.07 0.57 9.85
CA ILE A 267 -32.86 1.17 9.28
C ILE A 267 -32.81 2.66 9.64
N SER A 268 -31.82 3.06 10.42
CA SER A 268 -31.58 4.47 10.74
C SER A 268 -31.30 5.27 9.46
N ALA A 269 -31.80 6.50 9.40
CA ALA A 269 -31.57 7.42 8.28
C ALA A 269 -30.05 7.66 8.05
N SER A 270 -29.26 7.66 9.12
CA SER A 270 -27.81 7.81 9.03
C SER A 270 -27.10 6.69 8.24
N CYS A 271 -27.75 5.55 8.00
CA CYS A 271 -27.19 4.42 7.27
C CYS A 271 -27.22 4.61 5.75
N TYR A 272 -28.20 5.31 5.22
CA TYR A 272 -28.40 5.44 3.78
C TYR A 272 -28.37 6.88 3.26
N LEU A 273 -28.61 7.88 4.11
CA LEU A 273 -28.50 9.28 3.69
C LEU A 273 -27.03 9.70 3.59
N PRO A 274 -26.67 10.47 2.57
CA PRO A 274 -25.35 11.13 2.56
C PRO A 274 -25.19 12.04 3.78
N ARG A 275 -23.98 12.14 4.31
CA ARG A 275 -23.69 13.01 5.46
C ARG A 275 -23.80 14.48 5.06
N GLU A 276 -24.32 15.31 5.94
CA GLU A 276 -24.42 16.76 5.72
C GLU A 276 -23.05 17.43 5.52
N ASP A 277 -22.00 16.87 6.17
CA ASP A 277 -20.63 17.36 6.10
C ASP A 277 -19.80 16.68 4.99
N SER A 278 -20.43 16.02 4.00
CA SER A 278 -19.74 15.24 2.94
C SER A 278 -18.73 16.07 2.14
N PHE A 279 -18.96 17.37 1.98
CA PHE A 279 -18.05 18.27 1.24
C PHE A 279 -17.08 19.03 2.13
N HIS A 280 -17.10 18.80 3.45
CA HIS A 280 -16.19 19.44 4.39
C HIS A 280 -14.94 18.57 4.60
N MET A 281 -13.76 19.15 4.37
CA MET A 281 -12.47 18.50 4.67
C MET A 281 -12.17 18.53 6.17
N ILE A 282 -12.59 19.60 6.84
CA ILE A 282 -12.41 19.82 8.28
C ILE A 282 -13.76 19.56 8.95
N ARG A 283 -13.88 18.42 9.63
CA ARG A 283 -15.12 17.95 10.24
C ARG A 283 -15.08 18.08 11.75
N ASP A 284 -16.25 18.00 12.38
CA ASP A 284 -16.37 18.11 13.84
C ASP A 284 -15.33 17.24 14.57
N ALA A 285 -14.79 17.77 15.67
CA ALA A 285 -13.70 17.15 16.41
C ALA A 285 -14.12 15.91 17.22
N ILE A 286 -15.41 15.72 17.51
CA ILE A 286 -15.89 14.68 18.42
C ILE A 286 -16.84 13.70 17.72
N THR A 287 -17.81 14.22 16.98
CA THR A 287 -18.94 13.43 16.47
C THR A 287 -18.75 12.90 15.03
N SER A 288 -17.73 13.39 14.31
CA SER A 288 -17.54 13.00 12.91
C SER A 288 -16.80 11.66 12.76
N ASP A 289 -16.99 11.06 11.60
CA ASP A 289 -16.26 9.85 11.17
C ASP A 289 -14.76 10.09 10.96
N LEU A 290 -14.36 11.34 10.65
CA LEU A 290 -12.95 11.74 10.49
C LEU A 290 -12.74 13.08 11.22
N PRO A 291 -12.59 13.03 12.57
CA PRO A 291 -12.41 14.26 13.37
C PRO A 291 -11.15 15.02 12.96
N TRP A 292 -11.24 16.35 12.72
CA TRP A 292 -10.12 17.11 12.17
C TRP A 292 -8.83 17.03 13.01
N PRO A 293 -8.87 17.03 14.37
CA PRO A 293 -7.60 16.92 15.10
C PRO A 293 -6.97 15.53 14.93
N ALA A 294 -7.81 14.50 14.83
CA ALA A 294 -7.35 13.12 14.60
C ALA A 294 -6.73 12.95 13.21
N VAL A 295 -7.29 13.64 12.20
CA VAL A 295 -6.74 13.65 10.83
C VAL A 295 -5.37 14.36 10.82
N ILE A 296 -5.22 15.46 11.55
CA ILE A 296 -3.93 16.17 11.60
C ILE A 296 -2.90 15.38 12.42
N LEU A 297 -3.22 14.96 13.64
CA LEU A 297 -2.27 14.37 14.57
C LEU A 297 -2.12 12.85 14.39
N GLY A 298 -3.23 12.11 14.47
CA GLY A 298 -3.23 10.66 14.42
C GLY A 298 -2.77 10.13 13.07
N LEU A 299 -3.24 10.77 12.01
CA LEU A 299 -2.83 10.40 10.66
C LEU A 299 -1.34 10.70 10.41
N SER A 300 -0.83 11.84 10.94
CA SER A 300 0.61 12.14 10.84
C SER A 300 1.47 11.11 11.57
N VAL A 301 1.01 10.62 12.73
CA VAL A 301 1.70 9.55 13.48
C VAL A 301 1.79 8.27 12.62
N ASN A 302 0.67 7.84 12.05
CA ASN A 302 0.64 6.66 11.16
C ASN A 302 1.51 6.88 9.92
N SER A 303 1.47 8.09 9.34
CA SER A 303 2.26 8.46 8.16
C SER A 303 3.77 8.49 8.45
N ILE A 304 4.19 8.91 9.64
CA ILE A 304 5.61 8.85 10.06
C ILE A 304 6.10 7.41 10.02
N TRP A 305 5.33 6.46 10.58
CA TRP A 305 5.69 5.06 10.46
C TRP A 305 5.75 4.63 8.99
N TYR A 306 4.70 4.88 8.22
CA TYR A 306 4.55 4.37 6.85
C TYR A 306 5.62 4.94 5.91
N TRP A 307 5.83 6.27 5.92
CA TRP A 307 6.74 6.94 4.98
C TRP A 307 8.18 6.93 5.47
N CYS A 308 8.42 7.13 6.77
CA CYS A 308 9.77 7.40 7.30
C CYS A 308 10.45 6.17 7.90
N SER A 309 9.73 5.08 8.20
CA SER A 309 10.33 3.92 8.86
C SER A 309 9.96 2.57 8.24
N ASP A 310 8.99 2.52 7.33
CA ASP A 310 8.61 1.26 6.69
C ASP A 310 9.62 0.89 5.60
N GLN A 311 10.04 -0.38 5.59
CA GLN A 311 11.02 -0.91 4.62
C GLN A 311 10.53 -0.74 3.19
N VAL A 312 9.24 -0.94 2.90
CA VAL A 312 8.67 -0.85 1.56
C VAL A 312 8.99 0.51 0.90
N ILE A 313 8.84 1.58 1.66
CA ILE A 313 9.02 2.95 1.17
C ILE A 313 10.51 3.36 1.23
N VAL A 314 11.14 3.20 2.40
CA VAL A 314 12.51 3.70 2.62
C VAL A 314 13.52 2.99 1.72
N GLN A 315 13.32 1.71 1.40
CA GLN A 315 14.23 0.94 0.53
C GLN A 315 14.41 1.60 -0.85
N ARG A 316 13.37 2.25 -1.38
CA ARG A 316 13.43 3.00 -2.65
C ARG A 316 14.33 4.23 -2.55
N CYS A 317 14.25 4.92 -1.43
CA CYS A 317 15.12 6.08 -1.15
C CYS A 317 16.59 5.63 -1.00
N LEU A 318 16.82 4.48 -0.34
CA LEU A 318 18.17 3.91 -0.17
C LEU A 318 18.79 3.45 -1.50
N ALA A 319 17.98 3.22 -2.53
CA ALA A 319 18.43 2.86 -3.88
C ALA A 319 18.90 4.07 -4.71
N GLY A 320 18.71 5.29 -4.20
CA GLY A 320 19.03 6.53 -4.90
C GLY A 320 20.52 6.74 -5.11
N LYS A 321 20.89 7.33 -6.26
CA LYS A 321 22.29 7.61 -6.64
C LYS A 321 22.96 8.60 -5.68
N ASN A 322 22.22 9.59 -5.23
CA ASN A 322 22.67 10.56 -4.23
C ASN A 322 21.47 11.24 -3.58
N LEU A 323 21.70 12.01 -2.54
CA LEU A 323 20.67 12.68 -1.75
C LEU A 323 19.82 13.64 -2.60
N THR A 324 20.43 14.33 -3.59
CA THR A 324 19.71 15.25 -4.47
C THR A 324 18.63 14.51 -5.28
N HIS A 325 18.98 13.34 -5.84
CA HIS A 325 18.02 12.51 -6.58
C HIS A 325 16.90 11.98 -5.67
N VAL A 326 17.20 11.63 -4.41
CA VAL A 326 16.18 11.17 -3.46
C VAL A 326 15.23 12.31 -3.10
N LYS A 327 15.76 13.49 -2.77
CA LYS A 327 14.93 14.67 -2.45
C LYS A 327 14.01 15.04 -3.63
N ALA A 328 14.55 15.06 -4.86
CA ALA A 328 13.76 15.34 -6.06
C ALA A 328 12.68 14.27 -6.29
N GLY A 329 12.98 13.00 -5.98
CA GLY A 329 11.99 11.92 -6.03
C GLY A 329 10.86 12.12 -5.00
N CYS A 330 11.21 12.53 -3.78
CA CYS A 330 10.21 12.85 -2.74
C CYS A 330 9.30 14.02 -3.16
N ILE A 331 9.87 15.06 -3.79
CA ILE A 331 9.09 16.19 -4.34
C ILE A 331 8.11 15.68 -5.41
N LEU A 332 8.60 14.87 -6.36
CA LEU A 332 7.73 14.31 -7.41
C LEU A 332 6.60 13.50 -6.80
N CYS A 333 6.90 12.61 -5.85
CA CYS A 333 5.88 11.83 -5.15
C CYS A 333 4.87 12.74 -4.44
N GLY A 334 5.33 13.80 -3.78
CA GLY A 334 4.47 14.79 -3.12
C GLY A 334 3.47 15.42 -4.09
N TYR A 335 3.93 15.87 -5.27
CA TYR A 335 3.02 16.42 -6.29
C TYR A 335 2.01 15.38 -6.77
N LEU A 336 2.46 14.13 -6.98
CA LEU A 336 1.55 13.06 -7.42
C LEU A 336 0.48 12.76 -6.36
N LYS A 337 0.76 12.98 -5.07
CA LYS A 337 -0.19 12.79 -3.96
C LYS A 337 -1.36 13.78 -3.96
N LEU A 338 -1.32 14.82 -4.76
CA LEU A 338 -2.50 15.70 -4.95
C LEU A 338 -3.58 15.05 -5.82
N LEU A 339 -3.20 14.13 -6.70
CA LEU A 339 -4.08 13.56 -7.72
C LEU A 339 -5.19 12.62 -7.18
N PRO A 340 -4.98 11.80 -6.14
CA PRO A 340 -6.00 10.83 -5.72
C PRO A 340 -7.35 11.46 -5.34
N MET A 341 -7.37 12.70 -4.85
CA MET A 341 -8.63 13.42 -4.60
C MET A 341 -9.50 13.48 -5.86
N PHE A 342 -8.89 13.82 -6.99
CA PHE A 342 -9.62 13.98 -8.27
C PHE A 342 -9.79 12.64 -9.00
N LEU A 343 -8.82 11.73 -8.89
CA LEU A 343 -8.78 10.49 -9.66
C LEU A 343 -9.47 9.31 -8.98
N MET A 344 -9.71 9.39 -7.67
CA MET A 344 -10.30 8.28 -6.88
C MET A 344 -11.45 8.74 -5.99
N VAL A 345 -11.23 9.78 -5.17
CA VAL A 345 -12.21 10.25 -4.20
C VAL A 345 -13.45 10.80 -4.91
N MET A 346 -13.29 11.77 -5.80
CA MET A 346 -14.44 12.32 -6.55
C MET A 346 -15.14 11.27 -7.43
N PRO A 347 -14.44 10.41 -8.20
CA PRO A 347 -15.12 9.31 -8.91
C PRO A 347 -15.89 8.36 -7.99
N GLY A 348 -15.42 8.12 -6.75
CA GLY A 348 -16.19 7.36 -5.77
C GLY A 348 -17.53 8.02 -5.44
N MET A 349 -17.51 9.33 -5.17
CA MET A 349 -18.75 10.10 -4.93
C MET A 349 -19.66 10.10 -6.16
N ILE A 350 -19.10 10.25 -7.38
CA ILE A 350 -19.86 10.21 -8.64
C ILE A 350 -20.51 8.84 -8.82
N SER A 351 -19.81 7.76 -8.45
CA SER A 351 -20.37 6.41 -8.54
C SER A 351 -21.63 6.26 -7.67
N ARG A 352 -21.65 6.87 -6.47
CA ARG A 352 -22.85 6.89 -5.62
C ARG A 352 -23.99 7.69 -6.27
N ILE A 353 -23.68 8.82 -6.92
CA ILE A 353 -24.69 9.63 -7.61
C ILE A 353 -25.37 8.81 -8.73
N LEU A 354 -24.57 8.12 -9.53
CA LEU A 354 -25.08 7.40 -10.71
C LEU A 354 -25.71 6.05 -10.35
N TYR A 355 -25.21 5.37 -9.31
CA TYR A 355 -25.64 4.01 -8.95
C TYR A 355 -25.97 3.88 -7.46
N PRO A 356 -26.89 4.72 -6.90
CA PRO A 356 -27.15 4.74 -5.46
C PRO A 356 -27.67 3.42 -4.90
N ASP A 357 -28.55 2.71 -5.64
CA ASP A 357 -29.12 1.44 -5.19
C ASP A 357 -28.09 0.32 -5.03
N GLU A 358 -27.01 0.37 -5.82
CA GLU A 358 -25.96 -0.65 -5.76
C GLU A 358 -24.83 -0.25 -4.81
N VAL A 359 -24.33 0.98 -4.93
CA VAL A 359 -23.15 1.45 -4.17
C VAL A 359 -23.50 1.77 -2.71
N ALA A 360 -24.68 2.34 -2.48
CA ALA A 360 -25.15 2.70 -1.14
C ALA A 360 -26.14 1.69 -0.56
N CYS A 361 -26.06 0.43 -1.00
CA CYS A 361 -26.90 -0.67 -0.52
C CYS A 361 -26.77 -0.85 1.00
N VAL A 362 -27.90 -1.02 1.72
CA VAL A 362 -27.96 -1.22 3.17
C VAL A 362 -28.68 -2.52 3.56
N VAL A 363 -29.65 -2.96 2.77
CA VAL A 363 -30.44 -4.17 3.04
C VAL A 363 -29.57 -5.42 2.79
N PRO A 364 -29.34 -6.29 3.80
CA PRO A 364 -28.33 -7.38 3.71
C PRO A 364 -28.56 -8.33 2.54
N GLU A 365 -29.81 -8.73 2.26
CA GLU A 365 -30.12 -9.65 1.17
C GLU A 365 -29.78 -9.05 -0.19
N GLU A 366 -30.10 -7.75 -0.37
CA GLU A 366 -29.78 -7.02 -1.60
C GLU A 366 -28.27 -6.81 -1.74
N CYS A 367 -27.61 -6.40 -0.66
CA CYS A 367 -26.14 -6.22 -0.66
C CYS A 367 -25.45 -7.55 -1.01
N LYS A 368 -25.91 -8.66 -0.43
CA LYS A 368 -25.37 -10.00 -0.74
C LYS A 368 -25.58 -10.37 -2.22
N ARG A 369 -26.72 -10.00 -2.80
CA ARG A 369 -27.00 -10.22 -4.21
C ARG A 369 -26.12 -9.37 -5.14
N ILE A 370 -25.87 -8.11 -4.76
CA ILE A 370 -25.15 -7.11 -5.58
C ILE A 370 -23.63 -7.31 -5.50
N CYS A 371 -23.08 -7.45 -4.30
CA CYS A 371 -21.63 -7.44 -4.08
C CYS A 371 -21.09 -8.62 -3.25
N GLY A 372 -21.96 -9.56 -2.87
CA GLY A 372 -21.55 -10.76 -2.12
C GLY A 372 -21.33 -10.55 -0.63
N THR A 373 -21.55 -9.32 -0.09
CA THR A 373 -21.38 -9.01 1.34
C THR A 373 -22.70 -8.50 1.92
N GLU A 374 -22.94 -8.78 3.21
CA GLU A 374 -24.16 -8.36 3.91
C GLU A 374 -24.03 -6.99 4.57
N VAL A 375 -22.82 -6.43 4.62
CA VAL A 375 -22.50 -5.24 5.42
C VAL A 375 -22.60 -3.93 4.61
N GLY A 376 -22.65 -4.04 3.27
CA GLY A 376 -22.70 -2.89 2.37
C GLY A 376 -21.82 -3.09 1.14
N CYS A 377 -22.05 -2.31 0.09
CA CYS A 377 -21.41 -2.48 -1.21
C CYS A 377 -20.52 -1.31 -1.64
N SER A 378 -20.11 -0.43 -0.76
CA SER A 378 -19.33 0.77 -1.13
C SER A 378 -18.02 0.42 -1.88
N ASN A 379 -17.43 -0.75 -1.60
CA ASN A 379 -16.19 -1.19 -2.25
C ASN A 379 -16.35 -1.44 -3.77
N ILE A 380 -17.58 -1.61 -4.29
CA ILE A 380 -17.78 -1.74 -5.74
C ILE A 380 -17.86 -0.38 -6.45
N ALA A 381 -17.80 0.75 -5.74
CA ALA A 381 -18.01 2.09 -6.31
C ALA A 381 -17.14 2.34 -7.56
N TYR A 382 -15.83 2.17 -7.45
CA TYR A 382 -14.92 2.42 -8.58
C TYR A 382 -15.05 1.35 -9.68
N PRO A 383 -15.03 0.04 -9.36
CA PRO A 383 -15.27 -0.99 -10.39
C PRO A 383 -16.59 -0.81 -11.12
N LYS A 384 -17.68 -0.49 -10.42
CA LYS A 384 -19.01 -0.27 -11.00
C LYS A 384 -18.99 0.90 -11.99
N LEU A 385 -18.35 2.01 -11.59
CA LEU A 385 -18.22 3.19 -12.44
C LEU A 385 -17.46 2.85 -13.75
N VAL A 386 -16.36 2.09 -13.64
CA VAL A 386 -15.58 1.65 -14.80
C VAL A 386 -16.41 0.78 -15.74
N VAL A 387 -17.08 -0.24 -15.20
CA VAL A 387 -17.79 -1.23 -16.01
C VAL A 387 -19.04 -0.61 -16.67
N SER A 388 -19.71 0.32 -16.00
CA SER A 388 -20.96 0.90 -16.51
C SER A 388 -20.74 2.09 -17.43
N LEU A 389 -19.75 2.95 -17.14
CA LEU A 389 -19.59 4.23 -17.82
C LEU A 389 -18.64 4.17 -19.02
N MET A 390 -17.61 3.32 -18.97
CA MET A 390 -16.57 3.36 -19.99
C MET A 390 -16.90 2.50 -21.21
N PRO A 391 -16.59 2.99 -22.43
CA PRO A 391 -16.66 2.17 -23.65
C PRO A 391 -15.74 0.95 -23.59
N ASN A 392 -16.06 -0.09 -24.34
CA ASN A 392 -15.40 -1.40 -24.27
C ASN A 392 -13.86 -1.36 -24.31
N GLY A 393 -13.26 -0.58 -25.21
CA GLY A 393 -11.79 -0.47 -25.28
C GLY A 393 -11.17 0.16 -24.03
N LEU A 394 -11.84 1.16 -23.46
CA LEU A 394 -11.36 1.87 -22.27
C LEU A 394 -11.59 1.05 -20.99
N ARG A 395 -12.58 0.15 -20.95
CA ARG A 395 -12.72 -0.83 -19.84
C ARG A 395 -11.46 -1.69 -19.74
N GLY A 396 -10.91 -2.13 -20.88
CA GLY A 396 -9.65 -2.88 -20.92
C GLY A 396 -8.47 -2.07 -20.42
N LEU A 397 -8.41 -0.77 -20.74
CA LEU A 397 -7.38 0.13 -20.20
C LEU A 397 -7.50 0.23 -18.68
N MET A 398 -8.72 0.38 -18.15
CA MET A 398 -8.94 0.49 -16.69
C MET A 398 -8.62 -0.83 -15.96
N LEU A 399 -8.86 -1.98 -16.60
CA LEU A 399 -8.40 -3.26 -16.07
C LEU A 399 -6.85 -3.28 -15.99
N ALA A 400 -6.16 -2.77 -17.01
CA ALA A 400 -4.70 -2.65 -16.98
C ALA A 400 -4.22 -1.68 -15.88
N VAL A 401 -4.95 -0.58 -15.64
CA VAL A 401 -4.68 0.37 -14.54
C VAL A 401 -4.74 -0.36 -13.19
N MET A 402 -5.79 -1.13 -12.95
CA MET A 402 -5.96 -1.84 -11.68
C MET A 402 -4.92 -2.93 -11.49
N LEU A 403 -4.60 -3.68 -12.55
CA LEU A 403 -3.54 -4.68 -12.50
C LEU A 403 -2.17 -4.03 -12.26
N ALA A 404 -1.91 -2.88 -12.86
CA ALA A 404 -0.67 -2.12 -12.63
C ALA A 404 -0.55 -1.68 -11.17
N ALA A 405 -1.61 -1.11 -10.60
CA ALA A 405 -1.65 -0.69 -9.20
C ALA A 405 -1.40 -1.87 -8.24
N LEU A 406 -2.11 -2.98 -8.48
CA LEU A 406 -2.01 -4.19 -7.68
C LEU A 406 -0.60 -4.80 -7.76
N MET A 407 -0.06 -4.96 -8.97
CA MET A 407 1.26 -5.57 -9.17
C MET A 407 2.37 -4.72 -8.58
N SER A 408 2.29 -3.40 -8.67
CA SER A 408 3.29 -2.49 -8.10
C SER A 408 3.35 -2.61 -6.57
N SER A 409 2.20 -2.53 -5.89
CA SER A 409 2.17 -2.61 -4.42
C SER A 409 2.58 -4.00 -3.93
N LEU A 410 2.05 -5.08 -4.50
CA LEU A 410 2.38 -6.46 -4.09
C LEU A 410 3.87 -6.77 -4.31
N ALA A 411 4.41 -6.44 -5.49
CA ALA A 411 5.83 -6.69 -5.80
C ALA A 411 6.74 -5.93 -4.83
N SER A 412 6.34 -4.73 -4.45
CA SER A 412 7.04 -3.89 -3.48
C SER A 412 7.08 -4.53 -2.10
N ILE A 413 5.93 -5.05 -1.64
CA ILE A 413 5.81 -5.72 -0.34
C ILE A 413 6.61 -7.04 -0.36
N PHE A 414 6.51 -7.83 -1.43
CA PHE A 414 7.24 -9.10 -1.57
C PHE A 414 8.76 -8.88 -1.55
N ASN A 415 9.26 -7.89 -2.29
CA ASN A 415 10.69 -7.57 -2.33
C ASN A 415 11.20 -7.13 -0.95
N SER A 416 10.44 -6.28 -0.25
CA SER A 416 10.80 -5.78 1.09
C SER A 416 10.76 -6.89 2.13
N SER A 417 9.75 -7.77 2.06
CA SER A 417 9.65 -8.96 2.93
C SER A 417 10.85 -9.89 2.73
N GLY A 418 11.21 -10.15 1.46
CA GLY A 418 12.39 -10.94 1.13
C GLY A 418 13.67 -10.32 1.69
N THR A 419 13.80 -9.00 1.59
CA THR A 419 14.95 -8.26 2.15
C THR A 419 15.02 -8.39 3.67
N LEU A 420 13.90 -8.13 4.36
CA LEU A 420 13.83 -8.21 5.83
C LEU A 420 14.15 -9.61 6.32
N PHE A 421 13.50 -10.63 5.75
CA PHE A 421 13.75 -12.01 6.17
C PHE A 421 15.21 -12.41 5.96
N THR A 422 15.75 -12.14 4.77
CA THR A 422 17.10 -12.57 4.40
C THR A 422 18.16 -11.87 5.25
N MET A 423 18.07 -10.52 5.37
CA MET A 423 19.12 -9.73 6.00
C MET A 423 19.02 -9.73 7.53
N ASP A 424 17.80 -9.76 8.09
CA ASP A 424 17.62 -9.58 9.53
C ASP A 424 17.35 -10.89 10.29
N ILE A 425 16.76 -11.90 9.63
CA ILE A 425 16.43 -13.18 10.27
C ILE A 425 17.42 -14.27 9.82
N TYR A 426 17.47 -14.56 8.51
CA TYR A 426 18.28 -15.68 7.99
C TYR A 426 19.77 -15.47 8.22
N ASN A 427 20.29 -14.28 7.91
CA ASN A 427 21.70 -13.94 8.10
C ASN A 427 22.13 -14.00 9.59
N ARG A 428 21.17 -13.88 10.51
CA ARG A 428 21.43 -14.09 11.95
C ARG A 428 21.51 -15.56 12.31
N LEU A 429 20.65 -16.40 11.68
CA LEU A 429 20.67 -17.86 11.90
C LEU A 429 21.90 -18.51 11.28
N ARG A 430 22.36 -17.97 10.16
CA ARG A 430 23.57 -18.44 9.45
C ARG A 430 24.52 -17.26 9.17
N PRO A 431 25.35 -16.87 10.14
CA PRO A 431 26.22 -15.69 9.99
C PRO A 431 27.29 -15.81 8.90
N HIS A 432 27.62 -17.04 8.49
CA HIS A 432 28.63 -17.31 7.45
C HIS A 432 28.00 -17.67 6.10
N ALA A 433 26.73 -17.31 5.87
CA ALA A 433 26.06 -17.57 4.60
C ALA A 433 26.72 -16.74 3.48
N SER A 434 26.96 -17.38 2.33
CA SER A 434 27.51 -16.69 1.16
C SER A 434 26.48 -15.74 0.55
N GLU A 435 26.94 -14.70 -0.19
CA GLU A 435 26.03 -13.78 -0.89
C GLU A 435 25.05 -14.53 -1.81
N LYS A 436 25.55 -15.59 -2.49
CA LYS A 436 24.71 -16.40 -3.37
C LYS A 436 23.60 -17.11 -2.59
N GLU A 437 23.93 -17.66 -1.41
CA GLU A 437 22.97 -18.32 -0.52
C GLU A 437 21.89 -17.32 -0.07
N LEU A 438 22.29 -16.11 0.38
CA LEU A 438 21.37 -15.07 0.80
C LEU A 438 20.42 -14.64 -0.32
N LEU A 439 20.92 -14.53 -1.56
CA LEU A 439 20.09 -14.20 -2.73
C LEU A 439 19.07 -15.31 -3.04
N ILE A 440 19.49 -16.58 -2.93
CA ILE A 440 18.61 -17.73 -3.14
C ILE A 440 17.50 -17.74 -2.07
N VAL A 441 17.86 -17.56 -0.80
CA VAL A 441 16.89 -17.52 0.30
C VAL A 441 15.89 -16.39 0.10
N GLY A 442 16.35 -15.19 -0.28
CA GLY A 442 15.46 -14.06 -0.54
C GLY A 442 14.41 -14.37 -1.60
N ARG A 443 14.81 -15.02 -2.68
CA ARG A 443 13.89 -15.44 -3.75
C ARG A 443 12.90 -16.52 -3.28
N TYR A 444 13.37 -17.50 -2.48
CA TYR A 444 12.49 -18.53 -1.91
C TYR A 444 11.43 -17.93 -0.97
N VAL A 445 11.82 -16.97 -0.13
CA VAL A 445 10.88 -16.30 0.79
C VAL A 445 9.79 -15.56 0.01
N ILE A 446 10.17 -14.87 -1.07
CA ILE A 446 9.21 -14.20 -1.96
C ILE A 446 8.20 -15.22 -2.53
N ALA A 447 8.63 -16.43 -2.84
CA ALA A 447 7.75 -17.50 -3.36
C ALA A 447 6.81 -18.06 -2.28
N TRP A 448 7.24 -18.10 -1.00
CA TRP A 448 6.45 -18.70 0.09
C TRP A 448 5.43 -17.76 0.72
N ILE A 449 5.68 -16.44 0.72
CA ILE A 449 4.78 -15.44 1.34
C ILE A 449 3.33 -15.57 0.82
N PRO A 450 3.08 -15.67 -0.50
CA PRO A 450 1.71 -15.79 -1.02
C PRO A 450 0.94 -17.03 -0.54
N VAL A 451 1.65 -18.12 -0.19
CA VAL A 451 1.02 -19.39 0.24
C VAL A 451 0.36 -19.25 1.62
N VAL A 452 0.83 -18.32 2.44
CA VAL A 452 0.39 -18.17 3.85
C VAL A 452 -0.90 -17.34 3.96
N GLN A 453 -1.44 -16.83 2.88
CA GLN A 453 -2.48 -15.78 2.89
C GLN A 453 -3.92 -16.30 2.97
N ALA A 454 -4.77 -15.63 3.77
CA ALA A 454 -6.21 -15.90 3.91
C ALA A 454 -7.04 -14.66 3.51
N ALA A 455 -8.18 -14.90 2.87
CA ALA A 455 -9.07 -13.84 2.38
C ALA A 455 -10.05 -13.35 3.47
N GLN A 456 -10.28 -12.05 3.56
CA GLN A 456 -11.24 -11.43 4.49
C GLN A 456 -12.07 -10.34 3.79
N GLY A 457 -13.28 -10.08 4.28
CA GLY A 457 -14.21 -9.09 3.74
C GLY A 457 -14.60 -8.00 4.75
N GLY A 458 -15.21 -6.91 4.27
CA GLY A 458 -15.68 -5.77 5.06
C GLY A 458 -15.33 -4.41 4.46
N GLN A 459 -15.44 -3.35 5.25
CA GLN A 459 -15.00 -2.01 4.84
C GLN A 459 -13.47 -1.96 4.88
N LEU A 460 -12.89 -2.21 3.74
CA LEU A 460 -11.49 -2.54 3.55
C LEU A 460 -10.54 -1.43 4.01
N PHE A 461 -10.83 -0.19 3.64
CA PHE A 461 -9.92 0.94 3.91
C PHE A 461 -9.83 1.24 5.41
N ASP A 462 -10.98 1.30 6.09
CA ASP A 462 -11.03 1.61 7.52
C ASP A 462 -10.42 0.48 8.37
N TYR A 463 -10.60 -0.77 7.95
CA TYR A 463 -9.98 -1.94 8.58
C TYR A 463 -8.44 -1.83 8.59
N ILE A 464 -7.83 -1.47 7.44
CA ILE A 464 -6.37 -1.28 7.37
C ILE A 464 -5.94 -0.14 8.29
N GLN A 465 -6.67 0.97 8.25
CA GLN A 465 -6.30 2.16 9.01
C GLN A 465 -6.41 1.92 10.51
N SER A 466 -7.38 1.13 10.97
CA SER A 466 -7.52 0.79 12.38
C SER A 466 -6.39 -0.12 12.86
N ILE A 467 -6.09 -1.23 12.16
CA ILE A 467 -4.98 -2.13 12.52
C ILE A 467 -3.65 -1.34 12.55
N THR A 468 -3.42 -0.52 11.53
CA THR A 468 -2.22 0.31 11.45
C THR A 468 -2.13 1.24 12.66
N SER A 469 -3.26 1.82 13.08
CA SER A 469 -3.33 2.74 14.22
C SER A 469 -3.06 2.05 15.58
N TYR A 470 -3.17 0.72 15.63
CA TYR A 470 -2.89 -0.06 16.86
C TYR A 470 -1.46 -0.61 16.90
N LEU A 471 -0.81 -0.82 15.77
CA LEU A 471 0.51 -1.46 15.71
C LEU A 471 1.65 -0.53 15.29
N ALA A 472 1.38 0.49 14.49
CA ALA A 472 2.41 1.34 13.88
C ALA A 472 2.92 2.49 14.77
N PRO A 473 2.10 3.15 15.61
CA PRO A 473 2.57 4.31 16.37
C PRO A 473 3.79 4.05 17.25
N PRO A 474 3.93 2.90 17.95
CA PRO A 474 5.15 2.62 18.71
C PRO A 474 6.40 2.59 17.84
N ILE A 475 6.30 2.05 16.62
CA ILE A 475 7.42 2.00 15.66
C ILE A 475 7.81 3.43 15.25
N GLY A 476 6.80 4.23 14.86
CA GLY A 476 7.01 5.65 14.50
C GLY A 476 7.68 6.44 15.61
N ALA A 477 7.25 6.24 16.87
CA ALA A 477 7.83 6.90 18.04
C ALA A 477 9.32 6.56 18.20
N ILE A 478 9.69 5.29 18.07
CA ILE A 478 11.08 4.84 18.23
C ILE A 478 11.98 5.42 17.13
N PHE A 479 11.50 5.45 15.87
CA PHE A 479 12.28 6.03 14.78
C PHE A 479 12.44 7.54 14.96
N LEU A 480 11.37 8.26 15.33
CA LEU A 480 11.44 9.71 15.58
C LEU A 480 12.41 10.01 16.73
N LEU A 481 12.23 9.35 17.87
CA LEU A 481 13.11 9.54 19.03
C LEU A 481 14.55 9.11 18.74
N GLY A 482 14.73 8.03 17.97
CA GLY A 482 16.04 7.53 17.57
C GLY A 482 16.83 8.54 16.73
N VAL A 483 16.13 9.27 15.84
CA VAL A 483 16.76 10.29 15.00
C VAL A 483 17.07 11.57 15.81
N PHE A 484 16.12 12.05 16.62
CA PHE A 484 16.18 13.40 17.19
C PHE A 484 16.66 13.46 18.66
N VAL A 485 16.53 12.36 19.45
CA VAL A 485 16.82 12.39 20.90
C VAL A 485 18.04 11.54 21.23
N LYS A 486 19.14 12.19 21.56
CA LYS A 486 20.42 11.54 21.87
C LYS A 486 20.35 10.59 23.08
N ARG A 487 19.56 10.96 24.09
CA ARG A 487 19.50 10.27 25.39
C ARG A 487 18.88 8.87 25.32
N VAL A 488 18.07 8.60 24.28
CA VAL A 488 17.37 7.31 24.14
C VAL A 488 18.39 6.17 23.93
N ASN A 489 18.23 5.11 24.75
CA ASN A 489 19.09 3.93 24.76
C ASN A 489 18.31 2.66 24.40
N GLU A 490 19.02 1.52 24.29
CA GLU A 490 18.43 0.25 23.87
C GLU A 490 17.33 -0.27 24.85
N PRO A 491 17.55 -0.26 26.17
CA PRO A 491 16.49 -0.69 27.10
C PRO A 491 15.22 0.15 26.97
N GLY A 492 15.35 1.47 26.84
CA GLY A 492 14.22 2.38 26.67
C GLY A 492 13.45 2.09 25.39
N ALA A 493 14.17 1.95 24.28
CA ALA A 493 13.57 1.64 22.97
C ALA A 493 12.85 0.28 23.00
N PHE A 494 13.48 -0.76 23.59
CA PHE A 494 12.90 -2.11 23.65
C PHE A 494 11.61 -2.14 24.49
N TRP A 495 11.67 -1.60 25.73
CA TRP A 495 10.51 -1.63 26.63
C TRP A 495 9.39 -0.70 26.14
N GLY A 496 9.73 0.39 25.44
CA GLY A 496 8.75 1.25 24.78
C GLY A 496 7.99 0.50 23.68
N LEU A 497 8.72 -0.26 22.85
CA LEU A 497 8.09 -1.09 21.80
C LEU A 497 7.19 -2.18 22.40
N MET A 498 7.67 -2.86 23.45
CA MET A 498 6.88 -3.92 24.10
C MET A 498 5.63 -3.37 24.78
N GLY A 499 5.76 -2.25 25.51
CA GLY A 499 4.64 -1.57 26.15
C GLY A 499 3.62 -1.06 25.14
N GLY A 500 4.13 -0.41 24.07
CA GLY A 500 3.27 0.08 22.99
C GLY A 500 2.52 -1.06 22.29
N LEU A 501 3.20 -2.18 22.01
CA LEU A 501 2.55 -3.36 21.43
C LEU A 501 1.47 -3.91 22.36
N ALA A 502 1.76 -4.05 23.66
CA ALA A 502 0.80 -4.56 24.64
C ALA A 502 -0.46 -3.69 24.70
N ILE A 503 -0.29 -2.35 24.74
CA ILE A 503 -1.41 -1.39 24.77
C ILE A 503 -2.21 -1.47 23.45
N GLY A 504 -1.53 -1.52 22.32
CA GLY A 504 -2.18 -1.63 21.00
C GLY A 504 -2.98 -2.93 20.87
N MET A 505 -2.41 -4.06 21.30
CA MET A 505 -3.09 -5.36 21.27
C MET A 505 -4.26 -5.41 22.25
N ALA A 506 -4.13 -4.77 23.42
CA ALA A 506 -5.20 -4.70 24.42
C ALA A 506 -6.45 -3.98 23.88
N ARG A 507 -6.30 -3.11 22.89
CA ARG A 507 -7.44 -2.52 22.20
C ARG A 507 -7.86 -3.35 20.99
N MET A 508 -6.91 -3.77 20.17
CA MET A 508 -7.16 -4.46 18.89
C MET A 508 -7.94 -5.77 19.11
N ILE A 509 -7.54 -6.58 20.09
CA ILE A 509 -8.15 -7.90 20.33
C ILE A 509 -9.64 -7.77 20.70
N PRO A 510 -10.04 -6.96 21.69
CA PRO A 510 -11.48 -6.80 21.96
C PRO A 510 -12.26 -6.24 20.77
N GLU A 511 -11.72 -5.25 20.05
CA GLU A 511 -12.40 -4.67 18.88
C GLU A 511 -12.68 -5.73 17.81
N PHE A 512 -11.75 -6.69 17.61
CA PHE A 512 -11.98 -7.81 16.68
C PHE A 512 -12.97 -8.84 17.20
N ILE A 513 -12.97 -9.10 18.51
CA ILE A 513 -13.91 -10.08 19.13
C ILE A 513 -15.35 -9.55 19.02
N TYR A 514 -15.57 -8.28 19.36
CA TYR A 514 -16.90 -7.66 19.30
C TYR A 514 -17.32 -7.27 17.88
N GLY A 515 -16.35 -7.09 16.97
CA GLY A 515 -16.60 -6.63 15.61
C GLY A 515 -16.93 -5.14 15.53
N THR A 516 -16.75 -4.57 14.35
CA THR A 516 -17.04 -3.15 14.09
C THR A 516 -18.55 -2.90 13.97
N GLY A 517 -19.36 -3.97 13.85
CA GLY A 517 -20.78 -3.84 13.62
C GLY A 517 -21.10 -3.44 12.18
N SER A 518 -22.38 -3.31 11.92
CA SER A 518 -22.91 -2.77 10.67
C SER A 518 -23.98 -1.73 11.02
N CYS A 519 -24.47 -1.05 10.01
CA CYS A 519 -25.51 -0.04 10.21
C CYS A 519 -26.80 -0.64 10.81
N LEU A 520 -27.10 -1.89 10.46
CA LEU A 520 -28.27 -2.61 11.01
C LEU A 520 -28.00 -3.30 12.34
N PHE A 521 -26.77 -3.75 12.53
CA PHE A 521 -26.35 -4.49 13.74
C PHE A 521 -25.16 -3.75 14.37
N PRO A 522 -25.43 -2.71 15.17
CA PRO A 522 -24.34 -1.94 15.79
C PRO A 522 -23.50 -2.83 16.71
N SER A 523 -22.21 -2.51 16.80
CA SER A 523 -21.29 -3.26 17.64
C SER A 523 -21.69 -3.20 19.11
N THR A 524 -21.56 -4.33 19.81
CA THR A 524 -21.79 -4.43 21.25
C THR A 524 -20.52 -4.10 22.07
N CYS A 525 -19.49 -3.59 21.41
CA CYS A 525 -18.21 -3.27 22.05
C CYS A 525 -18.39 -2.18 23.12
N PRO A 526 -17.83 -2.39 24.36
CA PRO A 526 -17.91 -1.39 25.41
C PRO A 526 -17.35 -0.03 24.98
N HIS A 527 -18.07 1.05 25.27
CA HIS A 527 -17.70 2.40 24.86
C HIS A 527 -16.32 2.84 25.38
N MET A 528 -15.88 2.32 26.54
CA MET A 528 -14.55 2.59 27.08
C MET A 528 -13.43 2.10 26.16
N ILE A 529 -13.67 1.01 25.40
CA ILE A 529 -12.68 0.42 24.50
C ILE A 529 -12.84 0.98 23.09
N CYS A 530 -14.05 0.89 22.53
CA CYS A 530 -14.31 1.23 21.11
C CYS A 530 -14.79 2.66 20.89
N GLY A 531 -15.13 3.41 21.95
CA GLY A 531 -15.66 4.78 21.83
C GLY A 531 -14.63 5.82 21.43
N VAL A 532 -13.33 5.54 21.60
CA VAL A 532 -12.27 6.45 21.17
C VAL A 532 -11.95 6.17 19.69
N HIS A 533 -12.04 7.17 18.83
CA HIS A 533 -11.72 7.02 17.41
C HIS A 533 -10.29 6.50 17.21
N TYR A 534 -10.07 5.58 16.24
CA TYR A 534 -8.78 4.89 16.06
C TYR A 534 -7.60 5.85 15.81
N LEU A 535 -7.83 6.99 15.13
CA LEU A 535 -6.78 8.00 14.90
C LEU A 535 -6.39 8.74 16.19
N TYR A 536 -7.36 9.03 17.09
CA TYR A 536 -7.04 9.57 18.41
C TYR A 536 -6.23 8.55 19.23
N PHE A 537 -6.63 7.29 19.18
CA PHE A 537 -5.90 6.23 19.85
C PHE A 537 -4.46 6.12 19.33
N ALA A 538 -4.24 6.27 18.02
CA ALA A 538 -2.89 6.27 17.43
C ALA A 538 -2.01 7.36 18.06
N THR A 539 -2.56 8.58 18.24
CA THR A 539 -1.85 9.68 18.89
C THR A 539 -1.53 9.37 20.35
N ILE A 540 -2.52 8.86 21.09
CA ILE A 540 -2.37 8.47 22.51
C ILE A 540 -1.28 7.39 22.64
N LEU A 541 -1.35 6.37 21.81
CA LEU A 541 -0.41 5.25 21.82
C LEU A 541 1.03 5.70 21.51
N PHE A 542 1.17 6.62 20.54
CA PHE A 542 2.47 7.23 20.20
C PHE A 542 3.05 7.99 21.40
N CYS A 543 2.24 8.85 22.05
CA CYS A 543 2.69 9.64 23.20
C CYS A 543 3.02 8.75 24.41
N LEU A 544 2.21 7.74 24.68
CA LEU A 544 2.48 6.78 25.75
C LEU A 544 3.76 6.00 25.48
N THR A 545 3.97 5.53 24.26
CA THR A 545 5.21 4.84 23.87
C THR A 545 6.41 5.77 24.07
N ALA A 546 6.33 7.02 23.59
CA ALA A 546 7.39 8.00 23.75
C ALA A 546 7.70 8.26 25.24
N ALA A 547 6.67 8.36 26.07
CA ALA A 547 6.84 8.55 27.53
C ALA A 547 7.53 7.35 28.17
N ILE A 548 7.12 6.12 27.82
CA ILE A 548 7.78 4.88 28.34
C ILE A 548 9.26 4.86 27.90
N VAL A 549 9.55 5.14 26.62
CA VAL A 549 10.91 5.20 26.10
C VAL A 549 11.76 6.17 26.89
N MET A 550 11.26 7.38 27.11
CA MET A 550 11.99 8.43 27.82
C MET A 550 12.18 8.07 29.30
N ALA A 551 11.13 7.58 29.97
CA ALA A 551 11.21 7.20 31.39
C ALA A 551 12.27 6.12 31.60
N VAL A 552 12.22 5.03 30.82
CA VAL A 552 13.18 3.93 30.94
C VAL A 552 14.60 4.40 30.55
N SER A 553 14.72 5.22 29.51
CA SER A 553 16.04 5.72 29.07
C SER A 553 16.68 6.64 30.11
N LEU A 554 15.89 7.44 30.84
CA LEU A 554 16.40 8.31 31.90
C LEU A 554 16.83 7.50 33.13
N CYS A 555 16.12 6.40 33.43
CA CYS A 555 16.42 5.52 34.56
C CYS A 555 17.55 4.52 34.29
N THR A 556 18.06 4.43 33.05
CA THR A 556 19.11 3.47 32.68
C THR A 556 20.36 4.19 32.18
N SER A 557 21.48 3.45 32.08
CA SER A 557 22.79 4.03 31.67
C SER A 557 22.72 4.68 30.29
N PRO A 558 23.41 5.83 30.08
CA PRO A 558 23.45 6.49 28.77
C PRO A 558 24.03 5.58 27.69
N ILE A 559 23.58 5.83 26.45
CA ILE A 559 24.09 5.12 25.27
C ILE A 559 25.54 5.60 24.97
N ALA A 560 26.36 4.70 24.44
CA ALA A 560 27.74 5.03 24.06
C ALA A 560 27.75 6.01 22.87
N ASP A 561 28.68 6.98 22.88
CA ASP A 561 28.78 8.06 21.90
C ASP A 561 28.89 7.57 20.45
N LYS A 562 29.54 6.41 20.23
CA LYS A 562 29.69 5.82 18.89
C LYS A 562 28.33 5.59 18.16
N HIS A 563 27.26 5.34 18.91
CA HIS A 563 25.92 5.12 18.37
C HIS A 563 25.18 6.44 18.10
N VAL A 564 25.60 7.54 18.73
CA VAL A 564 24.99 8.86 18.59
C VAL A 564 25.60 9.63 17.42
N THR A 565 26.90 9.49 17.20
CA THR A 565 27.68 10.22 16.17
C THR A 565 27.13 9.97 14.75
N ILE A 566 26.66 8.76 14.47
CA ILE A 566 26.08 8.37 13.18
C ILE A 566 24.90 9.29 12.78
N ASN A 567 24.06 9.67 13.74
CA ASN A 567 22.90 10.54 13.46
C ASN A 567 23.31 12.00 13.21
N HIS A 568 24.31 12.51 13.94
CA HIS A 568 24.67 13.93 13.87
C HIS A 568 25.37 14.31 12.58
N SER A 569 26.18 13.42 12.01
CA SER A 569 26.81 13.67 10.71
C SER A 569 25.76 13.76 9.57
N GLY A 570 24.62 13.08 9.70
CA GLY A 570 23.54 13.14 8.71
C GLY A 570 22.67 14.40 8.78
N ILE A 571 22.48 14.97 9.99
CA ILE A 571 21.62 16.15 10.20
C ILE A 571 22.39 17.46 10.05
N GLY A 572 23.67 17.47 10.39
CA GLY A 572 24.53 18.67 10.47
C GLY A 572 25.04 19.19 9.15
N GLY A 573 24.34 19.03 8.05
CA GLY A 573 24.58 19.72 6.77
C GLY A 573 26.05 19.97 6.41
N SER A 574 26.88 18.93 6.32
CA SER A 574 28.19 19.11 5.70
C SER A 574 28.00 19.56 4.26
N ASN A 575 28.69 20.61 3.85
CA ASN A 575 28.70 21.08 2.47
C ASN A 575 28.80 19.90 1.51
N GLY A 576 27.92 19.89 0.49
CA GLY A 576 27.64 18.76 -0.40
C GLY A 576 28.82 18.11 -1.12
N LYS A 577 30.05 18.50 -0.79
CA LYS A 577 31.26 17.90 -1.36
C LYS A 577 31.73 16.64 -0.62
N ASP A 578 31.39 16.48 0.67
CA ASP A 578 31.89 15.35 1.47
C ASP A 578 31.03 14.10 1.39
N VAL A 579 29.76 14.24 0.93
CA VAL A 579 28.86 13.08 0.77
C VAL A 579 29.14 12.35 -0.55
N ASP A 580 29.66 13.05 -1.58
CA ASP A 580 30.01 12.44 -2.86
C ASP A 580 31.32 11.63 -2.83
N THR A 581 32.15 11.86 -1.81
CA THR A 581 33.46 11.19 -1.67
C THR A 581 33.55 10.22 -0.48
N ALA A 582 32.47 10.05 0.29
CA ALA A 582 32.46 8.99 1.30
C ALA A 582 32.55 7.64 0.56
N HIS A 583 33.73 7.09 0.59
CA HIS A 583 34.10 5.81 -0.01
C HIS A 583 33.06 4.72 0.29
N TRP A 584 32.30 4.33 -0.70
CA TRP A 584 31.50 3.13 -0.68
C TRP A 584 32.35 1.84 -0.68
N ALA A 585 33.68 2.01 -0.56
CA ALA A 585 34.66 0.94 -0.68
C ALA A 585 35.14 0.36 0.66
N LEU A 586 34.44 0.63 1.78
CA LEU A 586 34.94 0.11 3.05
C LEU A 586 33.88 -0.71 3.80
N HIS A 587 34.26 -1.93 4.02
CA HIS A 587 33.74 -2.95 4.94
C HIS A 587 32.61 -3.85 4.43
N CYS A 588 32.90 -4.61 3.36
CA CYS A 588 32.35 -5.96 3.23
C CYS A 588 33.20 -7.02 4.01
N HIS A 589 34.15 -6.59 4.87
CA HIS A 589 35.07 -7.54 5.49
C HIS A 589 34.76 -7.91 6.97
N ASP A 590 33.76 -7.30 7.62
CA ASP A 590 33.49 -7.58 9.03
C ASP A 590 32.03 -8.00 9.31
N TYR A 591 31.51 -8.95 8.51
CA TYR A 591 30.22 -9.59 8.81
C TYR A 591 30.28 -11.09 8.60
#